data_5e032e00f47a34b400ff42e3446364d3
#
_entry.id   5e032e00f47a34b400ff42e3446364d3
#
_cell.length_a   1.000
_cell.length_b   1.000
_cell.length_c   1.000
_cell.angle_alpha   90.00
_cell.angle_beta   90.00
_cell.angle_gamma   90.00
#
_symmetry.space_group_name_H-M   'P 1'
#
loop_
_entity.id
_entity.type
_entity.pdbx_description
1 polymer ?
#
loop_
_entity_poly.entity_id
_entity_poly.type
_entity_poly.pdbx_seq_one_letter_code
_entity_poly.pdbx_strand_id
1 'polypeptide(L)'
;MEIRISHLTKRFGDKTALDDVSLTLDAGVHALLGPNGAGKSTLINILTDSIERDKGEVLYNDYEITSLGAKYRELLGYMPQQQRLYDNYTAEEFLKYMAAVKGIAPARAREQIAELLKVVNLWEVRRKKVGGFSGGMKQRVLLAQALLGEPRILILDEPTAGLDPSERINIRNYIATVAQKMIVLFATHVVSDIECIAKDVIMIRDGRICKTGTPMELIDGMQGKVGELPCKLEDLEQLQKKYCVGNVYQRREGLRVRIVGDELPEEALPVKDSIDLEDVYMYHVMNS
;
A
#
# COMPACT_ATOMS: atom_id res chain seq x y z
N MET A 1 -15.55 2.98 13.88
CA MET A 1 -15.16 1.91 12.95
C MET A 1 -13.65 1.77 13.04
N GLU A 2 -13.19 0.64 13.55
CA GLU A 2 -11.78 0.43 13.89
C GLU A 2 -11.41 -1.04 13.72
N ILE A 3 -10.20 -1.32 13.24
CA ILE A 3 -9.53 -2.63 13.33
C ILE A 3 -8.38 -2.46 14.32
N ARG A 4 -8.37 -3.28 15.38
CA ARG A 4 -7.28 -3.34 16.35
C ARG A 4 -6.56 -4.68 16.22
N ILE A 5 -5.27 -4.61 16.07
CA ILE A 5 -4.38 -5.76 15.98
C ILE A 5 -3.46 -5.71 17.18
N SER A 6 -3.40 -6.81 17.95
CA SER A 6 -2.62 -6.89 19.18
C SER A 6 -1.75 -8.15 19.19
N HIS A 7 -0.44 -7.94 19.32
CA HIS A 7 0.59 -9.00 19.46
C HIS A 7 0.51 -10.10 18.40
N LEU A 8 0.22 -9.71 17.15
CA LEU A 8 0.01 -10.63 16.04
C LEU A 8 1.31 -11.31 15.63
N THR A 9 1.33 -12.64 15.68
CA THR A 9 2.47 -13.46 15.26
C THR A 9 2.01 -14.51 14.26
N LYS A 10 2.83 -14.70 13.19
CA LYS A 10 2.63 -15.76 12.20
C LYS A 10 3.96 -16.39 11.79
N ARG A 11 3.99 -17.72 11.79
CA ARG A 11 5.14 -18.53 11.36
C ARG A 11 4.76 -19.48 10.23
N PHE A 12 5.72 -19.74 9.37
CA PHE A 12 5.64 -20.76 8.32
C PHE A 12 6.88 -21.65 8.46
N GLY A 13 6.73 -22.80 9.08
CA GLY A 13 7.86 -23.64 9.50
C GLY A 13 8.80 -22.84 10.41
N ASP A 14 10.07 -22.77 10.05
CA ASP A 14 11.09 -22.04 10.81
C ASP A 14 11.09 -20.52 10.58
N LYS A 15 10.38 -20.05 9.55
CA LYS A 15 10.33 -18.61 9.22
C LYS A 15 9.22 -17.90 9.99
N THR A 16 9.57 -16.91 10.80
CA THR A 16 8.62 -15.96 11.38
C THR A 16 8.32 -14.87 10.34
N ALA A 17 7.08 -14.83 9.86
CA ALA A 17 6.63 -13.88 8.84
C ALA A 17 6.05 -12.60 9.45
N LEU A 18 5.44 -12.71 10.64
CA LEU A 18 5.04 -11.59 11.49
C LEU A 18 5.46 -11.90 12.92
N ASP A 19 6.01 -10.91 13.60
CA ASP A 19 6.55 -11.04 14.96
C ASP A 19 6.10 -9.87 15.82
N ASP A 20 5.12 -10.13 16.68
CA ASP A 20 4.57 -9.20 17.67
C ASP A 20 4.02 -7.88 17.07
N VAL A 21 3.29 -7.99 15.96
CA VAL A 21 2.71 -6.82 15.27
C VAL A 21 1.49 -6.32 16.02
N SER A 22 1.52 -5.03 16.43
CA SER A 22 0.39 -4.33 17.06
C SER A 22 0.15 -3.01 16.36
N LEU A 23 -1.10 -2.75 15.92
CA LEU A 23 -1.51 -1.50 15.28
C LEU A 23 -3.03 -1.32 15.31
N THR A 24 -3.46 -0.10 15.11
CA THR A 24 -4.88 0.27 15.03
C THR A 24 -5.13 0.99 13.70
N LEU A 25 -6.21 0.59 13.02
CA LEU A 25 -6.64 1.18 11.75
C LEU A 25 -8.06 1.70 11.92
N ASP A 26 -8.27 2.97 11.67
CA ASP A 26 -9.59 3.61 11.65
C ASP A 26 -9.92 4.17 10.25
N ALA A 27 -10.94 5.03 10.12
CA ALA A 27 -11.28 5.61 8.83
C ALA A 27 -10.13 6.49 8.29
N GLY A 28 -9.74 6.26 7.05
CA GLY A 28 -8.62 6.91 6.39
C GLY A 28 -7.76 5.93 5.59
N VAL A 29 -6.73 6.44 4.94
CA VAL A 29 -5.73 5.63 4.22
C VAL A 29 -4.56 5.34 5.14
N HIS A 30 -4.36 4.08 5.48
CA HIS A 30 -3.20 3.58 6.21
C HIS A 30 -2.25 2.93 5.20
N ALA A 31 -1.10 3.56 4.98
CA ALA A 31 -0.10 3.06 4.05
C ALA A 31 0.79 2.01 4.73
N LEU A 32 0.86 0.81 4.16
CA LEU A 32 1.74 -0.26 4.63
C LEU A 32 2.97 -0.32 3.72
N LEU A 33 4.08 0.26 4.16
CA LEU A 33 5.35 0.29 3.45
C LEU A 33 6.33 -0.76 3.95
N GLY A 34 7.04 -1.40 3.05
CA GLY A 34 8.10 -2.34 3.39
C GLY A 34 8.63 -3.07 2.16
N PRO A 35 9.85 -3.62 2.21
CA PRO A 35 10.43 -4.37 1.11
C PRO A 35 9.68 -5.67 0.84
N ASN A 36 10.03 -6.32 -0.27
CA ASN A 36 9.50 -7.65 -0.56
C ASN A 36 9.93 -8.64 0.52
N GLY A 37 8.97 -9.44 1.01
CA GLY A 37 9.22 -10.39 2.08
C GLY A 37 9.13 -9.81 3.51
N ALA A 38 8.86 -8.54 3.69
CA ALA A 38 8.75 -7.89 5.01
C ALA A 38 7.56 -8.36 5.86
N GLY A 39 6.60 -9.10 5.28
CA GLY A 39 5.41 -9.57 6.01
C GLY A 39 4.10 -8.92 5.56
N LYS A 40 4.11 -7.95 4.61
CA LYS A 40 2.90 -7.24 4.15
C LYS A 40 1.78 -8.19 3.71
N SER A 41 2.07 -9.10 2.78
CA SER A 41 1.06 -10.04 2.27
C SER A 41 0.58 -11.03 3.34
N THR A 42 1.43 -11.37 4.32
CA THR A 42 1.02 -12.19 5.46
C THR A 42 0.02 -11.44 6.34
N LEU A 43 0.28 -10.17 6.65
CA LEU A 43 -0.65 -9.31 7.39
C LEU A 43 -1.98 -9.16 6.63
N ILE A 44 -1.92 -8.87 5.34
CA ILE A 44 -3.11 -8.78 4.47
C ILE A 44 -3.92 -10.08 4.49
N ASN A 45 -3.27 -11.24 4.35
CA ASN A 45 -3.96 -12.53 4.33
C ASN A 45 -4.64 -12.85 5.67
N ILE A 46 -4.09 -12.42 6.80
CA ILE A 46 -4.75 -12.56 8.11
C ILE A 46 -5.95 -11.60 8.19
N LEU A 47 -5.79 -10.33 7.77
CA LEU A 47 -6.86 -9.34 7.77
C LEU A 47 -8.00 -9.67 6.79
N THR A 48 -7.71 -10.42 5.74
CA THR A 48 -8.75 -10.92 4.82
C THR A 48 -9.36 -12.26 5.24
N ASP A 49 -9.00 -12.77 6.43
CA ASP A 49 -9.45 -14.08 6.96
C ASP A 49 -9.11 -15.24 6.01
N SER A 50 -8.00 -15.10 5.26
CA SER A 50 -7.51 -16.09 4.29
C SER A 50 -6.54 -17.11 4.92
N ILE A 51 -5.84 -16.71 5.99
CA ILE A 51 -4.95 -17.58 6.77
C ILE A 51 -5.13 -17.29 8.26
N GLU A 52 -4.93 -18.33 9.07
CA GLU A 52 -4.95 -18.20 10.52
C GLU A 52 -3.64 -17.62 11.05
N ARG A 53 -3.72 -16.86 12.13
CA ARG A 53 -2.58 -16.41 12.93
C ARG A 53 -2.17 -17.47 13.94
N ASP A 54 -0.93 -17.40 14.44
CA ASP A 54 -0.46 -18.33 15.48
C ASP A 54 -0.62 -17.73 16.88
N LYS A 55 -0.52 -16.39 17.02
CA LYS A 55 -0.74 -15.66 18.29
C LYS A 55 -1.36 -14.28 18.02
N GLY A 56 -1.83 -13.68 19.10
CA GLY A 56 -2.44 -12.35 19.09
C GLY A 56 -3.91 -12.37 18.70
N GLU A 57 -4.48 -11.19 18.53
CA GLU A 57 -5.89 -11.00 18.19
C GLU A 57 -6.07 -9.92 17.12
N VAL A 58 -7.16 -10.01 16.39
CA VAL A 58 -7.60 -9.00 15.42
C VAL A 58 -9.07 -8.72 15.67
N LEU A 59 -9.37 -7.50 16.11
CA LEU A 59 -10.71 -7.07 16.46
C LEU A 59 -11.23 -6.05 15.44
N TYR A 60 -12.48 -6.20 15.03
CA TYR A 60 -13.23 -5.16 14.31
C TYR A 60 -14.34 -4.64 15.24
N ASN A 61 -14.27 -3.36 15.63
CA ASN A 61 -15.18 -2.76 16.62
C ASN A 61 -15.36 -3.64 17.87
N ASP A 62 -14.24 -4.06 18.46
CA ASP A 62 -14.13 -4.92 19.66
C ASP A 62 -14.63 -6.37 19.49
N TYR A 63 -14.99 -6.80 18.29
CA TYR A 63 -15.36 -8.19 17.99
C TYR A 63 -14.25 -8.89 17.21
N GLU A 64 -13.86 -10.08 17.67
CA GLU A 64 -12.87 -10.91 16.98
C GLU A 64 -13.33 -11.29 15.57
N ILE A 65 -12.48 -11.02 14.57
CA ILE A 65 -12.84 -11.18 13.14
C ILE A 65 -13.23 -12.61 12.77
N THR A 66 -12.55 -13.61 13.36
CA THR A 66 -12.88 -15.03 13.14
C THR A 66 -14.25 -15.41 13.72
N SER A 67 -14.66 -14.79 14.83
CA SER A 67 -15.99 -14.99 15.41
C SER A 67 -17.10 -14.34 14.57
N LEU A 68 -16.80 -13.24 13.88
CA LEU A 68 -17.72 -12.60 12.94
C LEU A 68 -17.88 -13.42 11.66
N GLY A 69 -16.84 -14.13 11.22
CA GLY A 69 -16.85 -15.03 10.08
C GLY A 69 -17.37 -14.37 8.79
N ALA A 70 -18.47 -14.88 8.23
CA ALA A 70 -19.05 -14.34 6.98
C ALA A 70 -19.43 -12.86 7.09
N LYS A 71 -19.93 -12.40 8.24
CA LYS A 71 -20.30 -10.99 8.46
C LYS A 71 -19.08 -10.06 8.34
N TYR A 72 -17.91 -10.50 8.80
CA TYR A 72 -16.69 -9.73 8.61
C TYR A 72 -16.29 -9.68 7.13
N ARG A 73 -16.32 -10.82 6.42
CA ARG A 73 -15.97 -10.89 5.01
C ARG A 73 -16.88 -10.06 4.11
N GLU A 74 -18.15 -9.88 4.47
CA GLU A 74 -19.08 -8.97 3.78
C GLU A 74 -18.65 -7.51 3.84
N LEU A 75 -17.89 -7.11 4.87
CA LEU A 75 -17.37 -5.75 5.03
C LEU A 75 -16.13 -5.50 4.17
N LEU A 76 -15.50 -6.55 3.62
CA LEU A 76 -14.22 -6.46 2.94
C LEU A 76 -14.37 -6.16 1.44
N GLY A 77 -13.55 -5.22 0.99
CA GLY A 77 -13.10 -5.12 -0.39
C GLY A 77 -11.62 -5.48 -0.45
N TYR A 78 -11.26 -6.44 -1.28
CA TYR A 78 -9.87 -6.86 -1.40
C TYR A 78 -9.41 -6.87 -2.85
N MET A 79 -8.28 -6.23 -3.09
CA MET A 79 -7.55 -6.23 -4.35
C MET A 79 -6.17 -6.84 -4.11
N PRO A 80 -5.93 -8.10 -4.49
CA PRO A 80 -4.63 -8.73 -4.38
C PRO A 80 -3.66 -8.23 -5.46
N GLN A 81 -2.36 -8.33 -5.18
CA GLN A 81 -1.30 -7.94 -6.12
C GLN A 81 -1.40 -8.67 -7.47
N GLN A 82 -1.76 -9.95 -7.44
CA GLN A 82 -1.93 -10.77 -8.64
C GLN A 82 -3.24 -11.57 -8.54
N GLN A 83 -4.13 -11.30 -9.47
CA GLN A 83 -5.34 -12.10 -9.68
C GLN A 83 -5.56 -12.34 -11.16
N ARG A 84 -5.78 -13.59 -11.52
CA ARG A 84 -6.20 -13.92 -12.88
C ARG A 84 -7.65 -13.51 -13.07
N LEU A 85 -7.88 -12.72 -14.09
CA LEU A 85 -9.23 -12.45 -14.60
C LEU A 85 -9.67 -13.56 -15.56
N TYR A 86 -10.96 -13.72 -15.74
CA TYR A 86 -11.51 -14.66 -16.71
C TYR A 86 -11.40 -14.06 -18.12
N ASP A 87 -10.37 -14.42 -18.87
CA ASP A 87 -9.99 -13.82 -20.16
C ASP A 87 -11.13 -13.72 -21.18
N ASN A 88 -12.09 -14.64 -21.12
CA ASN A 88 -13.25 -14.68 -22.02
C ASN A 88 -14.40 -13.75 -21.58
N TYR A 89 -14.38 -13.23 -20.37
CA TYR A 89 -15.38 -12.29 -19.88
C TYR A 89 -15.06 -10.88 -20.34
N THR A 90 -16.08 -10.07 -20.58
CA THR A 90 -15.93 -8.61 -20.64
C THR A 90 -15.76 -8.04 -19.22
N ALA A 91 -15.24 -6.83 -19.10
CA ALA A 91 -15.12 -6.17 -17.79
C ALA A 91 -16.48 -6.07 -17.07
N GLU A 92 -17.54 -5.74 -17.83
CA GLU A 92 -18.91 -5.66 -17.30
C GLU A 92 -19.44 -7.02 -16.83
N GLU A 93 -19.22 -8.09 -17.59
CA GLU A 93 -19.61 -9.45 -17.21
C GLU A 93 -18.85 -9.95 -15.98
N PHE A 94 -17.55 -9.70 -15.92
CA PHE A 94 -16.73 -10.04 -14.76
C PHE A 94 -17.25 -9.36 -13.49
N LEU A 95 -17.52 -8.06 -13.54
CA LEU A 95 -18.05 -7.32 -12.39
C LEU A 95 -19.47 -7.78 -12.00
N LYS A 96 -20.33 -8.13 -12.99
CA LYS A 96 -21.65 -8.73 -12.71
C LYS A 96 -21.53 -10.08 -12.00
N TYR A 97 -20.59 -10.93 -12.44
CA TYR A 97 -20.29 -12.20 -11.79
C TYR A 97 -19.84 -11.99 -10.34
N MET A 98 -18.90 -11.05 -10.11
CA MET A 98 -18.41 -10.74 -8.76
C MET A 98 -19.49 -10.14 -7.87
N ALA A 99 -20.37 -9.29 -8.42
CA ALA A 99 -21.52 -8.76 -7.68
C ALA A 99 -22.49 -9.87 -7.25
N ALA A 100 -22.73 -10.84 -8.12
CA ALA A 100 -23.58 -12.00 -7.80
C ALA A 100 -22.96 -12.89 -6.71
N VAL A 101 -21.64 -13.12 -6.75
CA VAL A 101 -20.90 -13.85 -5.69
C VAL A 101 -21.00 -13.12 -4.34
N LYS A 102 -20.97 -11.78 -4.36
CA LYS A 102 -21.16 -10.95 -3.15
C LYS A 102 -22.63 -10.83 -2.71
N GLY A 103 -23.58 -11.46 -3.41
CA GLY A 103 -25.01 -11.37 -3.07
C GLY A 103 -25.65 -10.00 -3.30
N ILE A 104 -25.04 -9.15 -4.14
CA ILE A 104 -25.57 -7.81 -4.44
C ILE A 104 -26.77 -7.95 -5.38
N ALA A 105 -27.91 -7.33 -5.01
CA ALA A 105 -29.12 -7.36 -5.83
C ALA A 105 -28.84 -6.82 -7.25
N PRO A 106 -29.41 -7.46 -8.31
CA PRO A 106 -29.06 -7.14 -9.71
C PRO A 106 -29.26 -5.69 -10.12
N ALA A 107 -30.29 -5.01 -9.58
CA ALA A 107 -30.53 -3.59 -9.85
C ALA A 107 -29.39 -2.73 -9.28
N ARG A 108 -29.05 -2.91 -8.00
CA ARG A 108 -27.96 -2.19 -7.33
C ARG A 108 -26.60 -2.52 -7.96
N ALA A 109 -26.35 -3.78 -8.30
CA ALA A 109 -25.12 -4.19 -8.99
C ALA A 109 -24.93 -3.44 -10.31
N ARG A 110 -25.99 -3.27 -11.10
CA ARG A 110 -25.94 -2.56 -12.39
C ARG A 110 -25.54 -1.09 -12.21
N GLU A 111 -26.09 -0.42 -11.22
CA GLU A 111 -25.80 0.99 -10.91
C GLU A 111 -24.33 1.14 -10.45
N GLN A 112 -23.91 0.34 -9.47
CA GLN A 112 -22.54 0.38 -8.95
C GLN A 112 -21.50 0.03 -10.02
N ILE A 113 -21.75 -0.98 -10.86
CA ILE A 113 -20.83 -1.36 -11.94
C ILE A 113 -20.68 -0.22 -12.95
N ALA A 114 -21.78 0.46 -13.30
CA ALA A 114 -21.72 1.58 -14.23
C ALA A 114 -20.91 2.76 -13.66
N GLU A 115 -21.08 3.06 -12.38
CA GLU A 115 -20.32 4.08 -11.69
C GLU A 115 -18.84 3.71 -11.58
N LEU A 116 -18.53 2.53 -11.06
CA LEU A 116 -17.16 2.06 -10.88
C LEU A 116 -16.37 1.99 -12.20
N LEU A 117 -16.99 1.52 -13.28
CA LEU A 117 -16.35 1.47 -14.60
C LEU A 117 -16.01 2.88 -15.14
N LYS A 118 -16.80 3.90 -14.78
CA LYS A 118 -16.47 5.31 -15.09
C LYS A 118 -15.30 5.79 -14.25
N VAL A 119 -15.36 5.54 -12.94
CA VAL A 119 -14.29 5.91 -11.97
C VAL A 119 -12.93 5.37 -12.39
N VAL A 120 -12.88 4.09 -12.76
CA VAL A 120 -11.64 3.44 -13.20
C VAL A 120 -11.33 3.66 -14.69
N ASN A 121 -12.03 4.58 -15.36
CA ASN A 121 -11.83 4.91 -16.78
C ASN A 121 -11.84 3.69 -17.72
N LEU A 122 -12.82 2.79 -17.53
CA LEU A 122 -13.02 1.60 -18.37
C LEU A 122 -14.41 1.55 -19.02
N TRP A 123 -15.23 2.60 -18.85
CA TRP A 123 -16.61 2.61 -19.35
C TRP A 123 -16.72 2.36 -20.86
N GLU A 124 -15.89 3.01 -21.69
CA GLU A 124 -15.95 2.90 -23.14
C GLU A 124 -15.51 1.51 -23.65
N VAL A 125 -14.67 0.83 -22.86
CA VAL A 125 -14.17 -0.50 -23.22
C VAL A 125 -14.81 -1.65 -22.42
N ARG A 126 -15.84 -1.37 -21.61
CA ARG A 126 -16.45 -2.31 -20.68
C ARG A 126 -16.97 -3.61 -21.31
N ARG A 127 -17.30 -3.56 -22.61
CA ARG A 127 -17.79 -4.72 -23.41
C ARG A 127 -16.68 -5.47 -24.15
N LYS A 128 -15.42 -5.04 -24.03
CA LYS A 128 -14.28 -5.78 -24.57
C LYS A 128 -13.84 -6.86 -23.59
N LYS A 129 -13.35 -7.98 -24.11
CA LYS A 129 -12.85 -9.10 -23.30
C LYS A 129 -11.61 -8.68 -22.52
N VAL A 130 -11.56 -9.03 -21.23
CA VAL A 130 -10.45 -8.66 -20.33
C VAL A 130 -9.14 -9.38 -20.69
N GLY A 131 -9.20 -10.48 -21.42
CA GLY A 131 -8.01 -11.15 -21.96
C GLY A 131 -7.16 -10.24 -22.85
N GLY A 132 -7.79 -9.31 -23.57
CA GLY A 132 -7.10 -8.32 -24.42
C GLY A 132 -6.71 -7.01 -23.69
N PHE A 133 -6.93 -6.91 -22.40
CA PHE A 133 -6.60 -5.70 -21.64
C PHE A 133 -5.11 -5.63 -21.31
N SER A 134 -4.56 -4.40 -21.27
CA SER A 134 -3.22 -4.16 -20.70
C SER A 134 -3.18 -4.51 -19.21
N GLY A 135 -1.97 -4.64 -18.65
CA GLY A 135 -1.80 -4.86 -17.21
C GLY A 135 -2.51 -3.81 -16.37
N GLY A 136 -2.34 -2.53 -16.70
CA GLY A 136 -3.01 -1.43 -16.01
C GLY A 136 -4.54 -1.45 -16.16
N MET A 137 -5.08 -1.85 -17.31
CA MET A 137 -6.53 -2.03 -17.48
C MET A 137 -7.05 -3.18 -16.60
N LYS A 138 -6.33 -4.30 -16.51
CA LYS A 138 -6.67 -5.42 -15.63
C LYS A 138 -6.64 -5.00 -14.17
N GLN A 139 -5.65 -4.22 -13.77
CA GLN A 139 -5.52 -3.67 -12.42
C GLN A 139 -6.72 -2.80 -12.04
N ARG A 140 -7.17 -1.96 -12.97
CA ARG A 140 -8.37 -1.11 -12.79
C ARG A 140 -9.67 -1.91 -12.68
N VAL A 141 -9.79 -3.03 -13.38
CA VAL A 141 -10.93 -3.96 -13.19
C VAL A 141 -10.92 -4.56 -11.79
N LEU A 142 -9.74 -4.96 -11.27
CA LEU A 142 -9.59 -5.52 -9.92
C LEU A 142 -9.93 -4.49 -8.84
N LEU A 143 -9.54 -3.23 -9.03
CA LEU A 143 -9.93 -2.16 -8.11
C LEU A 143 -11.45 -1.95 -8.10
N ALA A 144 -12.09 -1.91 -9.29
CA ALA A 144 -13.54 -1.83 -9.38
C ALA A 144 -14.23 -3.02 -8.67
N GLN A 145 -13.70 -4.23 -8.82
CA GLN A 145 -14.19 -5.42 -8.13
C GLN A 145 -14.06 -5.31 -6.61
N ALA A 146 -12.94 -4.78 -6.10
CA ALA A 146 -12.73 -4.60 -4.67
C ALA A 146 -13.74 -3.61 -4.06
N LEU A 147 -14.13 -2.59 -4.80
CA LEU A 147 -15.09 -1.55 -4.40
C LEU A 147 -16.56 -1.97 -4.50
N LEU A 148 -16.87 -3.09 -5.19
CA LEU A 148 -18.24 -3.59 -5.29
C LEU A 148 -18.83 -3.92 -3.92
N GLY A 149 -20.06 -3.46 -3.69
CA GLY A 149 -20.80 -3.69 -2.43
C GLY A 149 -20.53 -2.64 -1.36
N GLU A 150 -19.80 -1.57 -1.68
CA GLU A 150 -19.49 -0.47 -0.74
C GLU A 150 -18.86 -0.98 0.56
N PRO A 151 -17.65 -1.58 0.49
CA PRO A 151 -17.01 -2.18 1.64
C PRO A 151 -16.78 -1.14 2.75
N ARG A 152 -16.68 -1.62 3.99
CA ARG A 152 -16.25 -0.80 5.13
C ARG A 152 -14.73 -0.83 5.31
N ILE A 153 -14.10 -1.89 4.85
CA ILE A 153 -12.66 -2.14 4.90
C ILE A 153 -12.20 -2.44 3.49
N LEU A 154 -11.27 -1.65 2.98
CA LEU A 154 -10.69 -1.83 1.65
C LEU A 154 -9.20 -2.14 1.80
N ILE A 155 -8.80 -3.32 1.35
CA ILE A 155 -7.40 -3.76 1.38
C ILE A 155 -6.89 -3.81 -0.05
N LEU A 156 -5.84 -3.05 -0.33
CA LEU A 156 -5.24 -2.88 -1.64
C LEU A 156 -3.77 -3.29 -1.60
N ASP A 157 -3.42 -4.31 -2.35
CA ASP A 157 -2.03 -4.78 -2.48
C ASP A 157 -1.47 -4.34 -3.83
N GLU A 158 -0.57 -3.36 -3.84
CA GLU A 158 0.06 -2.72 -5.02
C GLU A 158 -0.96 -2.20 -6.05
N PRO A 159 -1.95 -1.38 -5.67
CA PRO A 159 -3.08 -1.04 -6.56
C PRO A 159 -2.70 -0.16 -7.74
N THR A 160 -1.55 0.49 -7.70
CA THR A 160 -1.05 1.42 -8.72
C THR A 160 0.02 0.82 -9.62
N ALA A 161 0.41 -0.44 -9.38
CA ALA A 161 1.43 -1.13 -10.16
C ALA A 161 1.02 -1.24 -11.64
N GLY A 162 1.93 -0.84 -12.55
CA GLY A 162 1.70 -0.91 -13.99
C GLY A 162 0.71 0.11 -14.56
N LEU A 163 0.31 1.11 -13.77
CA LEU A 163 -0.49 2.24 -14.24
C LEU A 163 0.39 3.38 -14.77
N ASP A 164 -0.13 4.10 -15.76
CA ASP A 164 0.47 5.35 -16.23
C ASP A 164 0.36 6.45 -15.14
N PRO A 165 1.25 7.46 -15.13
CA PRO A 165 1.25 8.50 -14.08
C PRO A 165 -0.09 9.22 -13.88
N SER A 166 -0.80 9.54 -14.97
CA SER A 166 -2.12 10.18 -14.89
C SER A 166 -3.19 9.27 -14.27
N GLU A 167 -3.14 7.98 -14.57
CA GLU A 167 -4.05 6.99 -14.01
C GLU A 167 -3.76 6.74 -12.51
N ARG A 168 -2.48 6.71 -12.10
CA ARG A 168 -2.09 6.65 -10.68
C ARG A 168 -2.69 7.80 -9.88
N ILE A 169 -2.59 9.03 -10.40
CA ILE A 169 -3.16 10.23 -9.73
C ILE A 169 -4.67 10.08 -9.57
N ASN A 170 -5.39 9.67 -10.63
CA ASN A 170 -6.84 9.50 -10.58
C ASN A 170 -7.26 8.45 -9.55
N ILE A 171 -6.59 7.30 -9.53
CA ILE A 171 -6.87 6.21 -8.59
C ILE A 171 -6.58 6.65 -7.15
N ARG A 172 -5.45 7.30 -6.88
CA ARG A 172 -5.11 7.82 -5.55
C ARG A 172 -6.15 8.82 -5.05
N ASN A 173 -6.54 9.78 -5.87
CA ASN A 173 -7.54 10.77 -5.51
C ASN A 173 -8.90 10.13 -5.19
N TYR A 174 -9.29 9.12 -5.97
CA TYR A 174 -10.51 8.37 -5.69
C TYR A 174 -10.42 7.61 -4.37
N ILE A 175 -9.31 6.89 -4.13
CA ILE A 175 -9.08 6.18 -2.86
C ILE A 175 -9.13 7.15 -1.67
N ALA A 176 -8.49 8.32 -1.77
CA ALA A 176 -8.52 9.34 -0.73
C ALA A 176 -9.96 9.83 -0.43
N THR A 177 -10.78 9.96 -1.48
CA THR A 177 -12.19 10.38 -1.33
C THR A 177 -13.02 9.32 -0.60
N VAL A 178 -12.91 8.05 -1.00
CA VAL A 178 -13.71 6.98 -0.38
C VAL A 178 -13.23 6.63 1.03
N ALA A 179 -11.94 6.80 1.31
CA ALA A 179 -11.33 6.55 2.61
C ALA A 179 -11.89 7.41 3.76
N GLN A 180 -12.55 8.52 3.45
CA GLN A 180 -13.23 9.33 4.48
C GLN A 180 -14.32 8.55 5.24
N LYS A 181 -14.85 7.48 4.66
CA LYS A 181 -15.95 6.68 5.21
C LYS A 181 -15.61 5.19 5.39
N MET A 182 -14.38 4.80 5.13
CA MET A 182 -13.92 3.41 5.25
C MET A 182 -12.48 3.33 5.75
N ILE A 183 -12.09 2.17 6.26
CA ILE A 183 -10.70 1.86 6.57
C ILE A 183 -10.05 1.41 5.27
N VAL A 184 -8.97 2.04 4.85
CA VAL A 184 -8.20 1.63 3.67
C VAL A 184 -6.79 1.23 4.09
N LEU A 185 -6.42 -0.03 3.88
CA LEU A 185 -5.04 -0.47 3.98
C LEU A 185 -4.44 -0.51 2.57
N PHE A 186 -3.49 0.36 2.32
CA PHE A 186 -2.82 0.51 1.03
C PHE A 186 -1.38 -0.02 1.16
N ALA A 187 -1.15 -1.26 0.74
CA ALA A 187 0.18 -1.84 0.76
C ALA A 187 0.92 -1.53 -0.55
N THR A 188 2.12 -0.98 -0.43
CA THR A 188 2.98 -0.67 -1.56
C THR A 188 4.45 -0.60 -1.15
N HIS A 189 5.34 -0.64 -2.12
CA HIS A 189 6.76 -0.29 -1.97
C HIS A 189 7.08 1.06 -2.64
N VAL A 190 6.08 1.72 -3.25
CA VAL A 190 6.24 3.02 -3.94
C VAL A 190 5.78 4.14 -3.02
N VAL A 191 6.72 4.82 -2.41
CA VAL A 191 6.48 5.88 -1.42
C VAL A 191 5.64 7.03 -1.99
N SER A 192 5.93 7.47 -3.22
CA SER A 192 5.22 8.57 -3.88
C SER A 192 3.73 8.32 -4.11
N ASP A 193 3.27 7.07 -4.04
CA ASP A 193 1.86 6.74 -4.22
C ASP A 193 1.02 7.05 -2.99
N ILE A 194 1.64 7.11 -1.81
CA ILE A 194 0.92 7.26 -0.55
C ILE A 194 1.18 8.58 0.16
N GLU A 195 2.27 9.26 -0.14
CA GLU A 195 2.68 10.48 0.55
C GLU A 195 1.59 11.57 0.60
N CYS A 196 0.84 11.73 -0.49
CA CYS A 196 -0.22 12.73 -0.57
C CYS A 196 -1.58 12.29 -0.01
N ILE A 197 -1.80 10.99 0.23
CA ILE A 197 -3.13 10.46 0.58
C ILE A 197 -3.17 9.72 1.91
N ALA A 198 -2.01 9.30 2.42
CA ALA A 198 -1.95 8.55 3.67
C ALA A 198 -2.31 9.43 4.88
N LYS A 199 -3.20 8.92 5.71
CA LYS A 199 -3.44 9.41 7.06
C LYS A 199 -2.26 9.02 7.95
N ASP A 200 -1.90 7.74 7.91
CA ASP A 200 -0.78 7.17 8.65
C ASP A 200 0.07 6.29 7.73
N VAL A 201 1.35 6.25 8.00
CA VAL A 201 2.31 5.36 7.36
C VAL A 201 2.78 4.33 8.38
N ILE A 202 2.72 3.06 8.01
CA ILE A 202 3.14 1.91 8.80
C ILE A 202 4.32 1.27 8.06
N MET A 203 5.51 1.34 8.62
CA MET A 203 6.70 0.74 8.05
C MET A 203 6.96 -0.62 8.67
N ILE A 204 6.99 -1.65 7.83
CA ILE A 204 7.23 -3.03 8.26
C ILE A 204 8.52 -3.58 7.64
N ARG A 205 9.32 -4.25 8.47
CA ARG A 205 10.55 -4.93 8.06
C ARG A 205 10.72 -6.19 8.89
N ASP A 206 11.12 -7.29 8.25
CA ASP A 206 11.37 -8.59 8.89
C ASP A 206 10.25 -9.06 9.83
N GLY A 207 9.00 -8.80 9.41
CA GLY A 207 7.79 -9.17 10.16
C GLY A 207 7.46 -8.27 11.35
N ARG A 208 8.18 -7.18 11.57
CA ARG A 208 7.96 -6.23 12.69
C ARG A 208 7.63 -4.84 12.19
N ILE A 209 6.82 -4.12 12.93
CA ILE A 209 6.61 -2.68 12.70
C ILE A 209 7.83 -1.92 13.22
N CYS A 210 8.56 -1.25 12.33
CA CYS A 210 9.73 -0.46 12.72
C CYS A 210 9.39 1.02 12.97
N LYS A 211 8.37 1.55 12.31
CA LYS A 211 7.92 2.93 12.54
C LYS A 211 6.47 3.11 12.11
N THR A 212 5.74 3.97 12.84
CA THR A 212 4.40 4.45 12.47
C THR A 212 4.30 5.94 12.75
N GLY A 213 3.45 6.64 12.01
CA GLY A 213 3.15 8.05 12.21
C GLY A 213 2.49 8.68 10.99
N THR A 214 2.04 9.91 11.13
CA THR A 214 1.59 10.69 9.97
C THR A 214 2.77 11.01 9.05
N PRO A 215 2.56 11.22 7.74
CA PRO A 215 3.65 11.63 6.84
C PRO A 215 4.46 12.82 7.36
N MET A 216 3.78 13.85 7.89
CA MET A 216 4.45 15.05 8.41
C MET A 216 5.30 14.76 9.65
N GLU A 217 4.77 14.03 10.63
CA GLU A 217 5.54 13.67 11.84
C GLU A 217 6.79 12.86 11.50
N LEU A 218 6.68 11.94 10.52
CA LEU A 218 7.78 11.11 10.09
C LEU A 218 8.87 11.94 9.39
N ILE A 219 8.47 12.88 8.51
CA ILE A 219 9.38 13.79 7.81
C ILE A 219 10.06 14.75 8.80
N ASP A 220 9.30 15.34 9.73
CA ASP A 220 9.83 16.23 10.75
C ASP A 220 10.88 15.54 11.64
N GLY A 221 10.68 14.25 11.92
CA GLY A 221 11.62 13.41 12.65
C GLY A 221 12.96 13.15 11.94
N MET A 222 13.08 13.54 10.66
CA MET A 222 14.30 13.40 9.86
C MET A 222 15.17 14.65 9.82
N GLN A 223 14.80 15.73 10.51
CA GLN A 223 15.62 16.95 10.57
C GLN A 223 17.03 16.66 11.11
N GLY A 224 18.03 17.09 10.35
CA GLY A 224 19.44 16.85 10.67
C GLY A 224 19.98 15.47 10.29
N LYS A 225 19.15 14.58 9.77
CA LYS A 225 19.52 13.20 9.37
C LYS A 225 19.65 13.01 7.86
N VAL A 226 19.41 14.05 7.06
CA VAL A 226 19.48 14.01 5.60
C VAL A 226 20.48 15.03 5.12
N GLY A 227 21.42 14.62 4.28
CA GLY A 227 22.42 15.47 3.68
C GLY A 227 22.67 15.16 2.21
N GLU A 228 23.21 16.14 1.49
CA GLU A 228 23.66 15.97 0.12
C GLU A 228 25.18 16.17 0.00
N LEU A 229 25.85 15.25 -0.67
CA LEU A 229 27.29 15.28 -0.96
C LEU A 229 27.55 15.40 -2.44
N PRO A 230 28.51 16.25 -2.88
CA PRO A 230 29.07 16.12 -4.21
C PRO A 230 29.77 14.76 -4.32
N CYS A 231 29.58 14.04 -5.40
CA CYS A 231 30.26 12.77 -5.63
C CYS A 231 30.67 12.59 -7.09
N LYS A 232 31.67 11.74 -7.32
CA LYS A 232 31.95 11.21 -8.64
C LYS A 232 31.38 9.82 -8.76
N LEU A 233 31.10 9.35 -9.98
CA LEU A 233 30.58 8.00 -10.22
C LEU A 233 31.50 6.91 -9.64
N GLU A 234 32.82 7.12 -9.68
CA GLU A 234 33.84 6.22 -9.17
C GLU A 234 33.80 6.06 -7.63
N ASP A 235 33.29 7.08 -6.90
CA ASP A 235 33.23 7.09 -5.43
C ASP A 235 31.91 6.50 -4.89
N LEU A 236 30.91 6.31 -5.75
CA LEU A 236 29.56 5.92 -5.33
C LEU A 236 29.53 4.57 -4.59
N GLU A 237 30.26 3.58 -5.07
CA GLU A 237 30.34 2.27 -4.39
C GLU A 237 30.95 2.36 -2.98
N GLN A 238 31.92 3.25 -2.79
CA GLN A 238 32.54 3.44 -1.47
C GLN A 238 31.57 4.15 -0.53
N LEU A 239 30.82 5.14 -1.04
CA LEU A 239 29.78 5.84 -0.28
C LEU A 239 28.65 4.90 0.12
N GLN A 240 28.20 4.02 -0.77
CA GLN A 240 27.17 3.00 -0.49
C GLN A 240 27.60 1.95 0.56
N LYS A 241 28.90 1.68 0.68
CA LYS A 241 29.43 0.79 1.73
C LYS A 241 29.50 1.47 3.10
N LYS A 242 29.57 2.79 3.13
CA LYS A 242 29.82 3.54 4.37
C LYS A 242 28.56 4.21 4.90
N TYR A 243 27.63 4.58 4.01
CA TYR A 243 26.44 5.35 4.33
C TYR A 243 25.19 4.74 3.67
N CYS A 244 24.02 5.02 4.26
CA CYS A 244 22.77 4.77 3.59
C CYS A 244 22.57 5.82 2.48
N VAL A 245 22.81 5.41 1.24
CA VAL A 245 22.73 6.25 0.05
C VAL A 245 21.34 6.15 -0.57
N GLY A 246 20.64 7.27 -0.63
CA GLY A 246 19.38 7.43 -1.36
C GLY A 246 19.59 7.76 -2.83
N ASN A 247 18.88 8.78 -3.29
CA ASN A 247 18.92 9.19 -4.70
C ASN A 247 20.24 9.86 -5.10
N VAL A 248 20.65 9.61 -6.34
CA VAL A 248 21.77 10.32 -6.99
C VAL A 248 21.19 11.34 -7.98
N TYR A 249 21.54 12.61 -7.82
CA TYR A 249 21.02 13.71 -8.64
C TYR A 249 22.09 14.28 -9.55
N GLN A 250 21.75 14.49 -10.82
CA GLN A 250 22.54 15.32 -11.71
C GLN A 250 22.17 16.79 -11.48
N ARG A 251 23.10 17.58 -10.96
CA ARG A 251 22.97 19.03 -10.80
C ARG A 251 23.86 19.75 -11.82
N ARG A 252 23.71 21.08 -11.97
CA ARG A 252 24.57 21.87 -12.88
C ARG A 252 26.06 21.77 -12.54
N GLU A 253 26.37 21.59 -11.25
CA GLU A 253 27.72 21.55 -10.70
C GLU A 253 28.32 20.13 -10.65
N GLY A 254 27.61 19.12 -11.15
CA GLY A 254 28.02 17.71 -11.11
C GLY A 254 27.01 16.81 -10.42
N LEU A 255 27.44 15.59 -10.10
CA LEU A 255 26.61 14.63 -9.37
C LEU A 255 26.57 14.98 -7.89
N ARG A 256 25.40 14.83 -7.28
CA ARG A 256 25.18 14.84 -5.84
C ARG A 256 24.50 13.57 -5.41
N VAL A 257 24.90 13.06 -4.27
CA VAL A 257 24.30 11.89 -3.64
C VAL A 257 23.60 12.31 -2.36
N ARG A 258 22.38 11.80 -2.17
CA ARG A 258 21.60 11.98 -0.94
C ARG A 258 21.96 10.89 0.04
N ILE A 259 22.26 11.26 1.26
CA ILE A 259 22.67 10.37 2.34
C ILE A 259 21.73 10.55 3.52
N VAL A 260 21.38 9.42 4.14
CA VAL A 260 20.47 9.39 5.29
C VAL A 260 21.15 8.65 6.44
N GLY A 261 21.14 9.22 7.64
CA GLY A 261 21.76 8.62 8.82
C GLY A 261 21.79 9.55 10.04
N ASP A 262 22.09 8.99 11.21
CA ASP A 262 22.25 9.77 12.45
C ASP A 262 23.52 10.63 12.42
N GLU A 263 24.58 10.14 11.75
CA GLU A 263 25.84 10.84 11.55
C GLU A 263 26.04 11.10 10.05
N LEU A 264 26.05 12.37 9.70
CA LEU A 264 26.34 12.80 8.32
C LEU A 264 27.83 13.12 8.19
N PRO A 265 28.44 12.87 6.99
CA PRO A 265 29.79 13.35 6.72
C PRO A 265 29.92 14.87 6.91
N GLU A 266 31.08 15.34 7.37
CA GLU A 266 31.34 16.78 7.57
C GLU A 266 31.15 17.62 6.30
N GLU A 267 31.42 17.03 5.13
CA GLU A 267 31.27 17.69 3.82
C GLU A 267 29.80 17.66 3.32
N ALA A 268 28.89 16.94 3.99
CA ALA A 268 27.50 16.87 3.59
C ALA A 268 26.77 18.19 3.89
N LEU A 269 26.08 18.71 2.88
CA LEU A 269 25.20 19.85 3.05
C LEU A 269 23.86 19.36 3.64
N PRO A 270 23.47 19.83 4.85
CA PRO A 270 22.20 19.42 5.44
C PRO A 270 21.01 19.81 4.56
N VAL A 271 20.11 18.87 4.36
CA VAL A 271 18.82 19.09 3.68
C VAL A 271 17.78 19.49 4.74
N LYS A 272 17.04 20.59 4.49
CA LYS A 272 16.03 21.11 5.43
C LYS A 272 14.62 21.12 4.83
N ASP A 273 14.49 21.62 3.61
CA ASP A 273 13.18 21.96 3.03
C ASP A 273 12.65 20.95 2.00
N SER A 274 13.44 19.91 1.70
CA SER A 274 13.07 18.90 0.70
C SER A 274 13.20 17.45 1.20
N ILE A 275 13.07 17.27 2.52
CA ILE A 275 12.98 15.94 3.12
C ILE A 275 11.62 15.37 2.76
N ASP A 276 11.59 14.10 2.36
CA ASP A 276 10.38 13.39 1.93
C ASP A 276 10.25 12.01 2.61
N LEU A 277 9.13 11.34 2.36
CA LEU A 277 8.91 10.00 2.92
C LEU A 277 9.89 8.95 2.37
N GLU A 278 10.55 9.18 1.24
CA GLU A 278 11.56 8.28 0.70
C GLU A 278 12.80 8.27 1.61
N ASP A 279 13.20 9.44 2.14
CA ASP A 279 14.27 9.55 3.15
C ASP A 279 13.91 8.81 4.43
N VAL A 280 12.67 8.97 4.91
CA VAL A 280 12.16 8.25 6.09
C VAL A 280 12.22 6.74 5.87
N TYR A 281 11.77 6.28 4.69
CA TYR A 281 11.80 4.87 4.32
C TYR A 281 13.24 4.34 4.28
N MET A 282 14.15 5.06 3.65
CA MET A 282 15.57 4.71 3.59
C MET A 282 16.17 4.60 5.01
N TYR A 283 15.88 5.55 5.88
CA TYR A 283 16.39 5.56 7.26
C TYR A 283 15.88 4.38 8.10
N HIS A 284 14.56 4.12 8.09
CA HIS A 284 13.94 3.12 8.98
C HIS A 284 13.95 1.70 8.43
N VAL A 285 14.00 1.55 7.12
CA VAL A 285 13.81 0.26 6.46
C VAL A 285 15.09 -0.25 5.81
N MET A 286 15.91 0.61 5.25
CA MET A 286 17.10 0.22 4.51
C MET A 286 18.42 0.39 5.29
N ASN A 287 18.44 1.30 6.29
CA ASN A 287 19.63 1.63 7.08
C ASN A 287 19.78 0.68 8.29
N SER A 288 20.09 -0.59 8.04
CA SER A 288 20.40 -1.52 9.15
C SER A 288 21.27 -2.68 8.69
#